data_b69398bdd97813aa7c4298ad77ad920a
#
_entry.id   b69398bdd97813aa7c4298ad77ad920a
#
_cell.length_a   1.000
_cell.length_b   1.000
_cell.length_c   1.000
_cell.angle_alpha   90.00
_cell.angle_beta   90.00
_cell.angle_gamma   90.00
#
_symmetry.space_group_name_H-M   'P 1'
#
loop_
_entity.id
_entity.type
_entity.pdbx_description
1 polymer ?
#
loop_
_entity_poly.entity_id
_entity_poly.type
_entity_poly.pdbx_seq_one_letter_code
_entity_poly.pdbx_strand_id
1 'polypeptide(L)'
;FNIGKIFNSKTDTQFKFHKFHEDLGMSFADVLAQFDDLVICMDEAHRYYAPASMKAINYLKPILGLEFTATPKTTGNVIYSYDLARGAVEGYLKTPVVMGRSNMAGYSADDVEEMKIRDGLTLHEHRKAVLRQYCNEHGLAFVKPIVLVACKDTNHAKKIRELIDNDTFESGRYKGKVIEIHSNMRGEETEENVRRLLSIER
;
A
#
# COMPACT_ATOMS: atom_id res chain seq x y z
N PHE A 1 3.63 -10.05 12.27
CA PHE A 1 3.37 -8.88 13.13
C PHE A 1 3.73 -7.59 12.40
N ASN A 2 2.97 -6.51 12.63
CA ASN A 2 3.35 -5.19 12.13
C ASN A 2 4.33 -4.54 13.13
N ILE A 3 5.48 -4.05 12.67
CA ILE A 3 6.52 -3.46 13.52
C ILE A 3 5.99 -2.30 14.37
N GLY A 4 5.07 -1.50 13.87
CA GLY A 4 4.42 -0.42 14.63
C GLY A 4 3.58 -0.90 15.80
N LYS A 5 3.25 -2.20 15.89
CA LYS A 5 2.61 -2.82 17.06
C LYS A 5 3.62 -3.41 18.05
N ILE A 6 4.86 -3.61 17.61
CA ILE A 6 5.96 -4.13 18.44
C ILE A 6 6.69 -2.98 19.13
N PHE A 7 6.85 -1.84 18.43
CA PHE A 7 7.57 -0.68 18.96
C PHE A 7 6.98 0.65 18.49
N ASN A 8 6.88 1.64 19.39
CA ASN A 8 6.56 3.03 19.06
C ASN A 8 7.47 3.98 19.83
N SER A 9 8.15 4.84 19.10
CA SER A 9 9.10 5.82 19.67
C SER A 9 8.43 7.01 20.37
N LYS A 10 7.12 7.20 20.25
CA LYS A 10 6.42 8.42 20.68
C LYS A 10 5.70 8.30 22.04
N THR A 11 5.54 7.11 22.54
CA THR A 11 4.84 6.90 23.82
C THR A 11 5.53 5.80 24.60
N ASP A 12 5.88 6.10 25.86
CA ASP A 12 6.37 5.13 26.86
C ASP A 12 5.29 4.09 27.26
N THR A 13 4.16 4.06 26.57
CA THR A 13 3.12 3.06 26.77
C THR A 13 3.55 1.73 26.21
N GLN A 14 3.69 0.76 27.09
CA GLN A 14 3.95 -0.62 26.71
C GLN A 14 2.92 -1.11 25.70
N PHE A 15 3.38 -1.46 24.51
CA PHE A 15 2.53 -2.11 23.52
C PHE A 15 2.00 -3.45 24.02
N LYS A 16 0.88 -3.90 23.43
CA LYS A 16 0.31 -5.22 23.74
C LYS A 16 1.34 -6.34 23.64
N PHE A 17 2.32 -6.21 22.76
CA PHE A 17 3.40 -7.15 22.56
C PHE A 17 4.34 -7.29 23.78
N HIS A 18 4.54 -6.20 24.54
CA HIS A 18 5.34 -6.15 25.75
C HIS A 18 4.48 -6.13 27.03
N LYS A 19 3.16 -6.23 26.93
CA LYS A 19 2.30 -6.31 28.10
C LYS A 19 2.32 -7.71 28.68
N PHE A 20 2.26 -7.79 30.00
CA PHE A 20 2.09 -9.04 30.73
C PHE A 20 0.80 -9.72 30.27
N HIS A 21 0.87 -11.01 30.00
CA HIS A 21 -0.24 -11.86 29.64
C HIS A 21 -0.41 -12.93 30.71
N GLU A 22 -1.58 -12.99 31.34
CA GLU A 22 -1.83 -13.86 32.49
C GLU A 22 -1.61 -15.34 32.16
N ASP A 23 -2.11 -15.81 31.01
CA ASP A 23 -1.95 -17.19 30.57
C ASP A 23 -0.50 -17.60 30.26
N LEU A 24 0.36 -16.65 29.93
CA LEU A 24 1.76 -16.89 29.61
C LEU A 24 2.69 -16.64 30.82
N GLY A 25 2.23 -15.96 31.87
CA GLY A 25 3.02 -15.56 33.02
C GLY A 25 4.08 -14.49 32.70
N MET A 26 4.13 -13.97 31.46
CA MET A 26 5.05 -12.95 30.99
C MET A 26 4.52 -12.26 29.72
N SER A 27 5.28 -11.31 29.16
CA SER A 27 4.90 -10.71 27.88
C SER A 27 5.15 -11.68 26.70
N PHE A 28 4.42 -11.49 25.60
CA PHE A 28 4.66 -12.29 24.40
C PHE A 28 6.07 -12.05 23.82
N ALA A 29 6.61 -10.86 23.96
CA ALA A 29 7.99 -10.55 23.61
C ALA A 29 9.00 -11.37 24.41
N ASP A 30 8.78 -11.49 25.73
CA ASP A 30 9.66 -12.28 26.59
C ASP A 30 9.60 -13.76 26.29
N VAL A 31 8.41 -14.29 25.94
CA VAL A 31 8.28 -15.68 25.49
C VAL A 31 9.11 -15.92 24.23
N LEU A 32 9.01 -15.03 23.22
CA LEU A 32 9.79 -15.18 21.99
C LEU A 32 11.30 -15.03 22.24
N ALA A 33 11.72 -14.16 23.14
CA ALA A 33 13.12 -13.94 23.46
C ALA A 33 13.80 -15.12 24.22
N GLN A 34 13.02 -16.12 24.64
CA GLN A 34 13.53 -17.35 25.29
C GLN A 34 13.88 -18.46 24.30
N PHE A 35 13.48 -18.32 23.01
CA PHE A 35 13.83 -19.30 22.00
C PHE A 35 15.26 -19.08 21.51
N ASP A 36 16.10 -20.09 21.62
CA ASP A 36 17.50 -20.03 21.19
C ASP A 36 17.66 -20.20 19.66
N ASP A 37 16.60 -20.63 18.98
CA ASP A 37 16.56 -20.91 17.54
C ASP A 37 15.62 -20.00 16.76
N LEU A 38 15.27 -18.83 17.31
CA LEU A 38 14.33 -17.90 16.70
C LEU A 38 14.85 -17.36 15.37
N VAL A 39 14.08 -17.58 14.31
CA VAL A 39 14.29 -16.98 12.98
C VAL A 39 13.21 -15.93 12.71
N ILE A 40 13.61 -14.75 12.26
CA ILE A 40 12.68 -13.67 11.90
C ILE A 40 12.66 -13.50 10.39
N CYS A 41 11.46 -13.58 9.79
CA CYS A 41 11.20 -13.18 8.41
C CYS A 41 10.63 -11.78 8.36
N MET A 42 11.27 -10.88 7.64
CA MET A 42 10.90 -9.47 7.54
C MET A 42 10.47 -9.14 6.11
N ASP A 43 9.17 -9.03 5.89
CA ASP A 43 8.64 -8.52 4.63
C ASP A 43 8.73 -6.99 4.59
N GLU A 44 9.02 -6.41 3.42
CA GLU A 44 9.30 -4.99 3.25
C GLU A 44 10.42 -4.50 4.20
N ALA A 45 11.52 -5.25 4.26
CA ALA A 45 12.59 -5.08 5.24
C ALA A 45 13.17 -3.64 5.31
N HIS A 46 13.08 -2.88 4.21
CA HIS A 46 13.50 -1.48 4.18
C HIS A 46 12.81 -0.60 5.24
N ARG A 47 11.67 -1.02 5.80
CA ARG A 47 10.94 -0.31 6.85
C ARG A 47 11.48 -0.54 8.26
N TYR A 48 12.34 -1.56 8.44
CA TYR A 48 12.81 -1.99 9.77
C TYR A 48 14.17 -1.41 10.16
N TYR A 49 14.85 -0.66 9.28
CA TYR A 49 16.18 -0.11 9.57
C TYR A 49 16.18 1.12 10.48
N ALA A 50 15.03 1.63 10.91
CA ALA A 50 15.00 2.68 11.92
C ALA A 50 15.57 2.15 13.24
N PRO A 51 16.36 2.96 13.99
CA PRO A 51 16.99 2.51 15.25
C PRO A 51 16.02 1.87 16.24
N ALA A 52 14.82 2.40 16.33
CA ALA A 52 13.75 1.88 17.17
C ALA A 52 13.30 0.48 16.77
N SER A 53 13.13 0.24 15.46
CA SER A 53 12.75 -1.07 14.92
C SER A 53 13.86 -2.11 15.12
N MET A 54 15.11 -1.71 14.88
CA MET A 54 16.27 -2.58 15.11
C MET A 54 16.41 -2.96 16.59
N LYS A 55 16.15 -2.01 17.50
CA LYS A 55 16.15 -2.30 18.94
C LYS A 55 15.08 -3.34 19.31
N ALA A 56 13.88 -3.24 18.73
CA ALA A 56 12.80 -4.20 18.96
C ALA A 56 13.14 -5.59 18.41
N ILE A 57 13.75 -5.67 17.25
CA ILE A 57 14.20 -6.95 16.65
C ILE A 57 15.31 -7.56 17.50
N ASN A 58 16.31 -6.78 17.89
CA ASN A 58 17.42 -7.24 18.71
C ASN A 58 16.99 -7.70 20.12
N TYR A 59 15.90 -7.14 20.65
CA TYR A 59 15.31 -7.61 21.90
C TYR A 59 14.90 -9.08 21.85
N LEU A 60 14.41 -9.54 20.71
CA LEU A 60 13.99 -10.92 20.49
C LEU A 60 15.15 -11.90 20.30
N LYS A 61 16.40 -11.41 20.18
CA LYS A 61 17.62 -12.20 20.03
C LYS A 61 17.57 -13.27 18.92
N PRO A 62 17.12 -12.96 17.72
CA PRO A 62 17.05 -13.95 16.66
C PRO A 62 18.44 -14.42 16.27
N ILE A 63 18.57 -15.72 15.95
CA ILE A 63 19.81 -16.27 15.38
C ILE A 63 19.97 -15.95 13.90
N LEU A 64 18.85 -15.69 13.22
CA LEU A 64 18.83 -15.36 11.80
C LEU A 64 17.68 -14.41 11.47
N GLY A 65 17.97 -13.40 10.66
CA GLY A 65 16.97 -12.53 10.02
C GLY A 65 16.95 -12.78 8.51
N LEU A 66 15.80 -13.10 7.96
CA LEU A 66 15.55 -13.22 6.53
C LEU A 66 14.82 -11.96 6.07
N GLU A 67 15.44 -11.18 5.21
CA GLU A 67 14.91 -9.93 4.70
C GLU A 67 14.35 -10.12 3.29
N PHE A 68 13.08 -9.74 3.11
CA PHE A 68 12.41 -9.68 1.81
C PHE A 68 12.13 -8.22 1.48
N THR A 69 12.66 -7.72 0.38
CA THR A 69 12.46 -6.32 -0.02
C THR A 69 12.72 -6.11 -1.51
N ALA A 70 11.92 -5.25 -2.13
CA ALA A 70 12.16 -4.79 -3.49
C ALA A 70 13.25 -3.70 -3.56
N THR A 71 13.61 -3.08 -2.41
CA THR A 71 14.55 -1.96 -2.32
C THR A 71 15.59 -2.18 -1.22
N PRO A 72 16.55 -3.10 -1.42
CA PRO A 72 17.57 -3.35 -0.42
C PRO A 72 18.44 -2.11 -0.18
N LYS A 73 18.71 -1.77 1.07
CA LYS A 73 19.55 -0.63 1.43
C LYS A 73 21.05 -0.94 1.35
N THR A 74 21.39 -2.19 1.48
CA THR A 74 22.77 -2.67 1.44
C THR A 74 22.91 -3.76 0.40
N THR A 75 24.04 -3.84 -0.25
CA THR A 75 24.37 -4.91 -1.22
C THR A 75 25.01 -6.12 -0.55
N GLY A 76 25.21 -6.07 0.78
CA GLY A 76 25.80 -7.19 1.54
C GLY A 76 24.76 -8.29 1.79
N ASN A 77 25.20 -9.54 1.66
CA ASN A 77 24.40 -10.74 1.98
C ASN A 77 23.10 -10.91 1.18
N VAL A 78 23.01 -10.37 -0.04
CA VAL A 78 21.91 -10.69 -0.95
C VAL A 78 22.13 -12.10 -1.49
N ILE A 79 21.33 -13.05 -1.00
CA ILE A 79 21.46 -14.48 -1.37
C ILE A 79 20.63 -14.83 -2.61
N TYR A 80 19.60 -14.02 -2.91
CA TYR A 80 18.75 -14.21 -4.08
C TYR A 80 18.20 -12.86 -4.57
N SER A 81 18.18 -12.67 -5.89
CA SER A 81 17.58 -11.50 -6.53
C SER A 81 16.68 -11.96 -7.67
N TYR A 82 15.44 -11.45 -7.67
CA TYR A 82 14.46 -11.67 -8.71
C TYR A 82 14.00 -10.29 -9.22
N ASP A 83 14.52 -9.88 -10.35
CA ASP A 83 14.28 -8.56 -10.89
C ASP A 83 12.95 -8.43 -11.66
N LEU A 84 12.53 -7.19 -11.86
CA LEU A 84 11.28 -6.86 -12.55
C LEU A 84 11.26 -7.37 -13.99
N ALA A 85 12.40 -7.33 -14.69
CA ALA A 85 12.49 -7.75 -16.08
C ALA A 85 12.27 -9.26 -16.21
N ARG A 86 12.89 -10.05 -15.33
CA ARG A 86 12.70 -11.49 -15.25
C ARG A 86 11.24 -11.85 -14.93
N GLY A 87 10.64 -11.15 -13.93
CA GLY A 87 9.24 -11.38 -13.57
C GLY A 87 8.26 -11.05 -14.69
N ALA A 88 8.55 -10.04 -15.50
CA ALA A 88 7.75 -9.69 -16.66
C ALA A 88 7.87 -10.74 -17.79
N VAL A 89 9.09 -11.23 -18.07
CA VAL A 89 9.34 -12.26 -19.09
C VAL A 89 8.68 -13.59 -18.69
N GLU A 90 8.76 -13.96 -17.43
CA GLU A 90 8.15 -15.19 -16.89
C GLU A 90 6.63 -15.07 -16.69
N GLY A 91 6.02 -13.90 -16.93
CA GLY A 91 4.57 -13.69 -16.86
C GLY A 91 4.00 -13.54 -15.44
N TYR A 92 4.84 -13.44 -14.42
CA TYR A 92 4.40 -13.22 -13.03
C TYR A 92 4.04 -11.77 -12.72
N LEU A 93 4.53 -10.82 -13.52
CA LEU A 93 4.30 -9.40 -13.32
C LEU A 93 3.60 -8.79 -14.54
N LYS A 94 2.68 -7.86 -14.26
CA LYS A 94 2.12 -7.00 -15.29
C LYS A 94 3.21 -6.06 -15.80
N THR A 95 3.29 -5.85 -17.10
CA THR A 95 4.21 -4.86 -17.67
C THR A 95 3.83 -3.46 -17.15
N PRO A 96 4.69 -2.80 -16.37
CA PRO A 96 4.43 -1.44 -15.91
C PRO A 96 4.54 -0.47 -17.09
N VAL A 97 3.57 0.43 -17.21
CA VAL A 97 3.59 1.51 -18.18
C VAL A 97 3.60 2.82 -17.42
N VAL A 98 4.67 3.59 -17.59
CA VAL A 98 4.79 4.93 -17.01
C VAL A 98 4.39 5.94 -18.05
N MET A 99 3.37 6.74 -17.77
CA MET A 99 2.92 7.81 -18.62
C MET A 99 3.15 9.15 -17.94
N GLY A 100 3.65 10.11 -18.70
CA GLY A 100 3.87 11.48 -18.26
C GLY A 100 3.68 12.45 -19.41
N ARG A 101 3.55 13.73 -19.07
CA ARG A 101 3.53 14.82 -20.06
C ARG A 101 4.89 15.53 -20.06
N SER A 102 5.41 15.85 -21.22
CA SER A 102 6.46 16.86 -21.42
C SER A 102 5.80 18.25 -21.55
N ASN A 103 6.58 19.31 -21.38
CA ASN A 103 6.11 20.69 -21.57
C ASN A 103 5.05 21.17 -20.55
N MET A 104 5.32 20.98 -19.27
CA MET A 104 4.48 21.47 -18.18
C MET A 104 4.86 22.89 -17.71
N ALA A 105 5.75 23.58 -18.43
CA ALA A 105 6.16 24.93 -18.11
C ALA A 105 4.97 25.91 -18.26
N GLY A 106 4.75 26.74 -17.25
CA GLY A 106 3.67 27.75 -17.26
C GLY A 106 2.36 27.32 -16.60
N TYR A 107 2.22 26.05 -16.23
CA TYR A 107 1.06 25.56 -15.48
C TYR A 107 1.29 25.66 -13.96
N SER A 108 0.25 25.96 -13.19
CA SER A 108 0.31 25.88 -11.74
C SER A 108 0.41 24.43 -11.28
N ALA A 109 0.82 24.21 -10.02
CA ALA A 109 0.87 22.87 -9.45
C ALA A 109 -0.53 22.20 -9.45
N ASP A 110 -1.57 22.98 -9.22
CA ASP A 110 -2.96 22.51 -9.20
C ASP A 110 -3.45 22.12 -10.60
N ASP A 111 -3.12 22.90 -11.63
CA ASP A 111 -3.43 22.55 -13.03
C ASP A 111 -2.73 21.25 -13.46
N VAL A 112 -1.47 21.09 -13.08
CA VAL A 112 -0.68 19.87 -13.35
C VAL A 112 -1.31 18.66 -12.67
N GLU A 113 -1.77 18.81 -11.44
CA GLU A 113 -2.42 17.76 -10.67
C GLU A 113 -3.76 17.36 -11.29
N GLU A 114 -4.60 18.33 -11.65
CA GLU A 114 -5.87 18.07 -12.33
C GLU A 114 -5.64 17.37 -13.67
N MET A 115 -4.67 17.81 -14.48
CA MET A 115 -4.33 17.16 -15.74
C MET A 115 -3.89 15.71 -15.55
N LYS A 116 -3.08 15.40 -14.53
CA LYS A 116 -2.69 14.02 -14.22
C LYS A 116 -3.89 13.14 -13.88
N ILE A 117 -4.85 13.68 -13.13
CA ILE A 117 -6.06 12.95 -12.78
C ILE A 117 -6.90 12.68 -14.02
N ARG A 118 -7.11 13.67 -14.89
CA ARG A 118 -7.84 13.52 -16.14
C ARG A 118 -7.19 12.51 -17.09
N ASP A 119 -5.86 12.54 -17.19
CA ASP A 119 -5.10 11.55 -17.98
C ASP A 119 -5.27 10.13 -17.40
N GLY A 120 -5.17 9.99 -16.09
CA GLY A 120 -5.38 8.71 -15.40
C GLY A 120 -6.79 8.15 -15.62
N LEU A 121 -7.80 9.00 -15.57
CA LEU A 121 -9.19 8.61 -15.85
C LEU A 121 -9.42 8.25 -17.31
N THR A 122 -8.80 8.97 -18.25
CA THR A 122 -8.86 8.64 -19.68
C THR A 122 -8.27 7.27 -19.96
N LEU A 123 -7.09 6.98 -19.40
CA LEU A 123 -6.45 5.68 -19.49
C LEU A 123 -7.30 4.56 -18.85
N HIS A 124 -7.91 4.86 -17.70
CA HIS A 124 -8.81 3.94 -17.03
C HIS A 124 -10.01 3.55 -17.92
N GLU A 125 -10.67 4.53 -18.53
CA GLU A 125 -11.82 4.24 -19.41
C GLU A 125 -11.41 3.46 -20.65
N HIS A 126 -10.27 3.79 -21.25
CA HIS A 126 -9.71 3.00 -22.34
C HIS A 126 -9.43 1.55 -21.90
N ARG A 127 -8.73 1.37 -20.78
CA ARG A 127 -8.41 0.04 -20.25
C ARG A 127 -9.66 -0.76 -19.90
N LYS A 128 -10.66 -0.11 -19.35
CA LYS A 128 -11.96 -0.72 -19.05
C LYS A 128 -12.69 -1.22 -20.29
N ALA A 129 -12.64 -0.48 -21.38
CA ALA A 129 -13.22 -0.89 -22.65
C ALA A 129 -12.50 -2.12 -23.23
N VAL A 130 -11.16 -2.09 -23.27
CA VAL A 130 -10.32 -3.21 -23.76
C VAL A 130 -10.54 -4.46 -22.90
N LEU A 131 -10.58 -4.31 -21.57
CA LEU A 131 -10.80 -5.45 -20.67
C LEU A 131 -12.19 -6.06 -20.86
N ARG A 132 -13.22 -5.23 -21.06
CA ARG A 132 -14.59 -5.72 -21.32
C ARG A 132 -14.65 -6.52 -22.62
N GLN A 133 -14.01 -6.02 -23.67
CA GLN A 133 -13.92 -6.75 -24.94
C GLN A 133 -13.21 -8.09 -24.75
N TYR A 134 -12.05 -8.09 -24.09
CA TYR A 134 -11.30 -9.32 -23.81
C TYR A 134 -12.11 -10.34 -23.01
N CYS A 135 -12.82 -9.91 -21.96
CA CYS A 135 -13.66 -10.80 -21.16
C CYS A 135 -14.80 -11.41 -22.00
N ASN A 136 -15.44 -10.61 -22.88
CA ASN A 136 -16.48 -11.08 -23.75
C ASN A 136 -15.98 -12.13 -24.78
N GLU A 137 -14.83 -11.88 -25.37
CA GLU A 137 -14.19 -12.79 -26.34
C GLU A 137 -13.77 -14.13 -25.72
N HIS A 138 -13.43 -14.13 -24.44
CA HIS A 138 -12.93 -15.33 -23.74
C HIS A 138 -13.94 -15.95 -22.77
N GLY A 139 -15.17 -15.46 -22.71
CA GLY A 139 -16.20 -15.97 -21.80
C GLY A 139 -15.88 -15.77 -20.31
N LEU A 140 -15.10 -14.74 -19.97
CA LEU A 140 -14.67 -14.45 -18.62
C LEU A 140 -15.59 -13.44 -17.93
N ALA A 141 -15.74 -13.56 -16.61
CA ALA A 141 -16.42 -12.55 -15.81
C ALA A 141 -15.67 -11.21 -15.88
N PHE A 142 -16.42 -10.12 -16.11
CA PHE A 142 -15.82 -8.79 -16.16
C PHE A 142 -15.50 -8.26 -14.76
N VAL A 143 -14.22 -8.07 -14.48
CA VAL A 143 -13.74 -7.39 -13.28
C VAL A 143 -13.55 -5.90 -13.58
N LYS A 144 -14.23 -5.03 -12.83
CA LYS A 144 -14.15 -3.58 -13.02
C LYS A 144 -12.76 -3.08 -12.58
N PRO A 145 -11.98 -2.44 -13.45
CA PRO A 145 -10.75 -1.81 -13.03
C PRO A 145 -11.05 -0.60 -12.15
N ILE A 146 -10.15 -0.32 -11.21
CA ILE A 146 -10.20 0.84 -10.33
C ILE A 146 -8.98 1.74 -10.57
N VAL A 147 -9.11 3.03 -10.27
CA VAL A 147 -8.01 3.98 -10.24
C VAL A 147 -7.59 4.21 -8.79
N LEU A 148 -6.31 4.04 -8.50
CA LEU A 148 -5.74 4.37 -7.21
C LEU A 148 -4.98 5.68 -7.32
N VAL A 149 -5.39 6.69 -6.54
CA VAL A 149 -4.71 7.98 -6.43
C VAL A 149 -3.97 8.03 -5.09
N ALA A 150 -2.64 7.98 -5.12
CA ALA A 150 -1.82 8.12 -3.94
C ALA A 150 -1.62 9.59 -3.60
N CYS A 151 -2.15 10.03 -2.47
CA CYS A 151 -2.05 11.39 -1.97
C CYS A 151 -0.95 11.51 -0.90
N LYS A 152 -0.33 12.69 -0.79
CA LYS A 152 0.77 12.92 0.18
C LYS A 152 0.29 12.97 1.64
N ASP A 153 -0.94 13.44 1.86
CA ASP A 153 -1.56 13.56 3.18
C ASP A 153 -3.11 13.57 3.04
N THR A 154 -3.81 13.57 4.18
CA THR A 154 -5.27 13.53 4.24
C THR A 154 -5.94 14.79 3.68
N ASN A 155 -5.33 15.98 3.84
CA ASN A 155 -5.86 17.22 3.27
C ASN A 155 -5.79 17.18 1.75
N HIS A 156 -4.70 16.65 1.22
CA HIS A 156 -4.54 16.43 -0.21
C HIS A 156 -5.57 15.41 -0.74
N ALA A 157 -5.80 14.32 -0.03
CA ALA A 157 -6.83 13.34 -0.40
C ALA A 157 -8.23 13.97 -0.48
N LYS A 158 -8.57 14.78 0.53
CA LYS A 158 -9.84 15.53 0.56
C LYS A 158 -9.98 16.48 -0.63
N LYS A 159 -8.93 17.26 -0.94
CA LYS A 159 -8.90 18.18 -2.08
C LYS A 159 -9.15 17.46 -3.40
N ILE A 160 -8.49 16.32 -3.62
CA ILE A 160 -8.64 15.51 -4.82
C ILE A 160 -10.05 14.90 -4.90
N ARG A 161 -10.59 14.44 -3.78
CA ARG A 161 -11.96 13.95 -3.72
C ARG A 161 -12.95 15.04 -4.10
N GLU A 162 -12.85 16.24 -3.51
CA GLU A 162 -13.71 17.39 -3.81
C GLU A 162 -13.62 17.80 -5.28
N LEU A 163 -12.42 17.75 -5.87
CA LEU A 163 -12.23 18.01 -7.29
C LEU A 163 -13.00 17.01 -8.16
N ILE A 164 -12.87 15.73 -7.90
CA ILE A 164 -13.49 14.67 -8.72
C ILE A 164 -15.00 14.58 -8.49
N ASP A 165 -15.49 14.85 -7.28
CA ASP A 165 -16.91 14.87 -6.93
C ASP A 165 -17.65 16.11 -7.43
N ASN A 166 -16.95 17.10 -8.01
CA ASN A 166 -17.55 18.31 -8.53
C ASN A 166 -18.36 18.03 -9.83
N ASP A 167 -19.51 18.65 -9.94
CA ASP A 167 -20.39 18.54 -11.11
C ASP A 167 -19.75 19.04 -12.41
N THR A 168 -18.79 19.96 -12.32
CA THR A 168 -18.06 20.49 -13.48
C THR A 168 -16.91 19.57 -13.92
N PHE A 169 -16.41 18.72 -13.04
CA PHE A 169 -15.33 17.79 -13.38
C PHE A 169 -15.87 16.63 -14.22
N GLU A 170 -15.38 16.50 -15.46
CA GLU A 170 -15.84 15.50 -16.41
C GLU A 170 -17.37 15.42 -16.52
N SER A 171 -18.05 16.59 -16.45
CA SER A 171 -19.52 16.72 -16.46
C SER A 171 -20.21 15.88 -15.38
N GLY A 172 -19.62 15.78 -14.20
CA GLY A 172 -20.16 15.05 -13.05
C GLY A 172 -20.13 13.53 -13.16
N ARG A 173 -19.45 12.98 -14.19
CA ARG A 173 -19.42 11.54 -14.47
C ARG A 173 -18.91 10.69 -13.32
N TYR A 174 -18.02 11.24 -12.50
CA TYR A 174 -17.38 10.53 -11.40
C TYR A 174 -17.92 10.90 -10.01
N LYS A 175 -18.92 11.78 -9.94
CA LYS A 175 -19.56 12.17 -8.69
C LYS A 175 -20.12 10.95 -7.96
N GLY A 176 -19.83 10.87 -6.64
CA GLY A 176 -20.22 9.75 -5.78
C GLY A 176 -19.47 8.43 -6.03
N LYS A 177 -18.46 8.43 -6.92
CA LYS A 177 -17.67 7.22 -7.24
C LYS A 177 -16.28 7.22 -6.59
N VAL A 178 -15.95 8.24 -5.82
CA VAL A 178 -14.67 8.35 -5.12
C VAL A 178 -14.81 7.76 -3.72
N ILE A 179 -13.84 6.96 -3.34
CA ILE A 179 -13.69 6.43 -1.99
C ILE A 179 -12.36 6.96 -1.45
N GLU A 180 -12.42 7.70 -0.35
CA GLU A 180 -11.24 8.16 0.37
C GLU A 180 -10.88 7.16 1.44
N ILE A 181 -9.61 6.77 1.53
CA ILE A 181 -9.11 5.83 2.54
C ILE A 181 -7.82 6.37 3.14
N HIS A 182 -7.78 6.49 4.45
CA HIS A 182 -6.58 6.88 5.18
C HIS A 182 -6.55 6.29 6.60
N SER A 183 -5.38 6.31 7.24
CA SER A 183 -5.15 5.68 8.54
C SER A 183 -5.92 6.29 9.72
N ASN A 184 -6.44 7.50 9.56
CA ASN A 184 -7.21 8.20 10.60
C ASN A 184 -8.70 7.83 10.60
N MET A 185 -9.18 7.12 9.58
CA MET A 185 -10.56 6.61 9.54
C MET A 185 -10.75 5.51 10.57
N ARG A 186 -11.88 5.51 11.29
CA ARG A 186 -12.18 4.54 12.35
C ARG A 186 -13.65 4.10 12.29
N GLY A 187 -13.89 2.85 12.75
CA GLY A 187 -15.23 2.33 12.96
C GLY A 187 -16.03 2.08 11.68
N GLU A 188 -17.30 2.45 11.70
CA GLU A 188 -18.30 2.16 10.65
C GLU A 188 -17.91 2.71 9.27
N GLU A 189 -17.28 3.88 9.21
CA GLU A 189 -16.83 4.50 7.97
C GLU A 189 -15.77 3.63 7.24
N THR A 190 -14.86 3.03 7.99
CA THR A 190 -13.88 2.09 7.43
C THR A 190 -14.55 0.83 6.91
N GLU A 191 -15.51 0.28 7.66
CA GLU A 191 -16.25 -0.91 7.25
C GLU A 191 -17.11 -0.66 6.01
N GLU A 192 -17.78 0.49 5.94
CA GLU A 192 -18.57 0.87 4.76
C GLU A 192 -17.69 1.01 3.52
N ASN A 193 -16.53 1.68 3.62
CA ASN A 193 -15.60 1.81 2.50
C ASN A 193 -15.05 0.47 2.05
N VAL A 194 -14.74 -0.43 2.98
CA VAL A 194 -14.32 -1.81 2.65
C VAL A 194 -15.44 -2.55 1.92
N ARG A 195 -16.68 -2.48 2.41
CA ARG A 195 -17.85 -3.09 1.74
C ARG A 195 -18.05 -2.52 0.33
N ARG A 196 -17.92 -1.20 0.15
CA ARG A 196 -18.01 -0.55 -1.17
C ARG A 196 -16.90 -1.05 -2.12
N LEU A 197 -15.65 -1.20 -1.65
CA LEU A 197 -14.56 -1.78 -2.43
C LEU A 197 -14.86 -3.22 -2.84
N LEU A 198 -15.31 -4.05 -1.90
CA LEU A 198 -15.66 -5.46 -2.17
C LEU A 198 -16.89 -5.60 -3.10
N SER A 199 -17.77 -4.61 -3.14
CA SER A 199 -18.93 -4.61 -4.03
C SER A 199 -18.62 -4.20 -5.48
N ILE A 200 -17.42 -3.68 -5.74
CA ILE A 200 -17.01 -3.27 -7.10
C ILE A 200 -16.85 -4.48 -8.03
N GLU A 201 -16.59 -5.64 -7.48
CA GLU A 201 -16.44 -6.90 -8.25
C GLU A 201 -17.75 -7.50 -8.75
N ARG A 202 -18.89 -6.96 -8.35
CA ARG A 202 -20.23 -7.39 -8.78
C ARG A 202 -20.88 -6.26 -9.60
#